data_46544c4476c182722f7f94220118e871
#
_entry.id   46544c4476c182722f7f94220118e871
#
_cell.length_a   1.000
_cell.length_b   1.000
_cell.length_c   1.000
_cell.angle_alpha   90.00
_cell.angle_beta   90.00
_cell.angle_gamma   90.00
#
_symmetry.space_group_name_H-M   'P 1'
#
loop_
_entity.id
_entity.type
_entity.pdbx_description
1 polymer ?
#
loop_
_entity_poly.entity_id
_entity_poly.type
_entity_poly.pdbx_seq_one_letter_code
_entity_poly.pdbx_strand_id
1 'polypeptide(L)'
;MFDIAKHPEQPYIVRLSKEGYQTVCIHVPKQPVKAQKSTFEVITIKHAFMKRAPRKYHLGQATVTASKVVFYQKGDTVVYNADALALSEGSMLDAIIRQLPGVEMREGGEIYVNGRYVEQLLLNGKDFFDKDRQLMLDNLPSYMVKNVKVYEKESDLNKFTGLKVDEKKLVMDVNLKKEYNIGFVLNAEAGYGTENRYLARLFAMRFTPLSRLTIVGNINNVNDSRRPGQNTSWTPDKMPIGTRITKMGGFDYDYNDELSGISFSSNFTGTHTTQNNYSEQSNELFLEGNNTFGRSLARSHVSNTRLDTHQRLKFKKGSLYADLWFYGGYLRNRNRSRSASATFSENPDNYLNGHVLDTLQGPASGNFLRKLALNRTLNEAKRQSQTGHGNVDFTMFYKRTFLSTCFDFNVNDEKFFEHYALDYPSSNKASDYQNRYNRNQPYYKLNYRLSLSQFFLIGPNLQIIPSYSLNASWRNQHYAQHRLERLAGWGAGNEHPLGMLPSEAEWLKNETYDQVNSYITELKPIDQTAQLRLAYEKADSNNNRWNLSLSIPLNIKTQRVYHKRHTYDAHRTIHNVYATPTFNASRRWDKSQKEWGTTVIAWAFAPPIS
;
A
#
# COMPACT_ATOMS: atom_id res chain seq x y z
N MET A 1 -77.99 32.92 26.19
CA MET A 1 -78.81 31.95 26.96
C MET A 1 -78.42 30.61 26.42
N PHE A 2 -77.87 29.73 27.25
CA PHE A 2 -77.46 28.38 26.78
C PHE A 2 -78.55 27.41 27.21
N ASP A 3 -79.11 26.66 26.27
CA ASP A 3 -80.10 25.63 26.55
C ASP A 3 -79.39 24.32 26.89
N ILE A 4 -79.48 23.89 28.13
CA ILE A 4 -78.86 22.66 28.58
C ILE A 4 -80.03 21.66 28.82
N ALA A 5 -80.01 20.53 28.12
CA ALA A 5 -80.97 19.45 28.29
C ALA A 5 -81.00 19.01 29.77
N LYS A 6 -82.16 19.13 30.39
CA LYS A 6 -82.35 18.91 31.84
C LYS A 6 -82.28 17.44 32.26
N HIS A 7 -81.22 17.13 33.02
CA HIS A 7 -81.28 16.00 33.95
C HIS A 7 -81.25 16.57 35.38
N PRO A 8 -82.34 16.79 36.02
CA PRO A 8 -82.46 17.55 37.28
C PRO A 8 -81.75 16.86 38.46
N GLU A 9 -81.28 15.67 38.30
CA GLU A 9 -80.67 14.89 39.39
C GLU A 9 -79.13 14.87 39.41
N GLN A 10 -78.46 15.61 38.51
CA GLN A 10 -76.99 15.62 38.50
C GLN A 10 -76.42 17.02 38.66
N PRO A 11 -75.27 17.18 39.32
CA PRO A 11 -74.58 18.47 39.36
C PRO A 11 -73.99 18.80 38.02
N TYR A 12 -73.97 20.10 37.61
CA TYR A 12 -73.44 20.58 36.35
C TYR A 12 -72.15 21.34 36.58
N ILE A 13 -71.21 21.24 35.63
CA ILE A 13 -70.01 22.04 35.52
C ILE A 13 -70.15 22.95 34.32
N VAL A 14 -70.29 24.24 34.58
CA VAL A 14 -70.27 25.24 33.46
C VAL A 14 -68.85 25.70 33.25
N ARG A 15 -68.28 25.35 32.08
CA ARG A 15 -66.95 25.74 31.71
C ARG A 15 -67.00 26.97 30.81
N LEU A 16 -66.43 28.09 31.30
CA LEU A 16 -66.28 29.33 30.54
C LEU A 16 -64.86 29.39 29.97
N SER A 17 -64.71 29.46 28.65
CA SER A 17 -63.45 29.61 27.97
C SER A 17 -63.52 30.75 26.96
N LYS A 18 -62.48 31.58 26.95
CA LYS A 18 -62.29 32.65 25.97
C LYS A 18 -60.82 32.75 25.64
N GLU A 19 -60.49 32.92 24.39
CA GLU A 19 -59.11 33.11 23.95
C GLU A 19 -58.45 34.26 24.71
N GLY A 20 -57.24 34.05 25.26
CA GLY A 20 -56.53 35.03 26.07
C GLY A 20 -56.93 35.08 27.56
N TYR A 21 -57.84 34.24 28.02
CA TYR A 21 -58.27 34.15 29.42
C TYR A 21 -58.16 32.75 29.98
N GLN A 22 -57.96 32.66 31.30
CA GLN A 22 -57.95 31.38 32.00
C GLN A 22 -59.37 30.80 32.02
N THR A 23 -59.49 29.51 31.71
CA THR A 23 -60.77 28.80 31.79
C THR A 23 -61.28 28.77 33.22
N VAL A 24 -62.53 29.17 33.42
CA VAL A 24 -63.20 29.11 34.74
C VAL A 24 -64.26 28.02 34.68
N CYS A 25 -64.22 27.12 35.67
CA CYS A 25 -65.22 26.09 35.85
C CYS A 25 -66.07 26.43 37.07
N ILE A 26 -67.36 26.52 36.86
CA ILE A 26 -68.37 26.84 37.94
C ILE A 26 -69.14 25.57 38.20
N HIS A 27 -69.10 25.11 39.44
CA HIS A 27 -69.89 23.96 39.88
C HIS A 27 -71.29 24.44 40.25
N VAL A 28 -72.30 23.97 39.60
CA VAL A 28 -73.72 24.18 39.94
C VAL A 28 -74.18 22.95 40.69
N PRO A 29 -74.50 23.06 42.00
CA PRO A 29 -74.93 21.92 42.81
C PRO A 29 -76.30 21.41 42.36
N LYS A 30 -76.58 20.17 42.71
CA LYS A 30 -77.88 19.51 42.51
C LYS A 30 -78.99 20.38 43.14
N GLN A 31 -80.00 20.73 42.38
CA GLN A 31 -81.17 21.44 42.95
C GLN A 31 -82.25 20.47 43.36
N PRO A 32 -82.94 20.75 44.52
CA PRO A 32 -84.07 19.94 44.94
C PRO A 32 -85.23 20.11 43.93
N VAL A 33 -85.78 18.99 43.50
CA VAL A 33 -86.98 18.98 42.66
C VAL A 33 -88.16 19.54 43.39
N LYS A 34 -88.55 20.78 43.16
CA LYS A 34 -89.86 21.30 43.56
C LYS A 34 -90.86 21.00 42.45
N ALA A 35 -91.83 20.17 42.80
CA ALA A 35 -92.94 19.85 41.93
C ALA A 35 -93.80 21.11 41.68
N GLN A 36 -93.54 21.83 40.59
CA GLN A 36 -94.50 22.76 40.02
C GLN A 36 -94.18 23.12 38.60
N LYS A 37 -95.20 23.14 37.77
CA LYS A 37 -95.23 23.41 36.36
C LYS A 37 -94.59 24.73 35.96
N SER A 38 -93.37 24.79 35.54
CA SER A 38 -92.84 25.83 34.64
C SER A 38 -91.87 25.26 33.67
N THR A 39 -92.00 25.62 32.41
CA THR A 39 -91.28 25.08 31.25
C THR A 39 -89.82 25.57 31.20
N PHE A 40 -89.41 26.50 32.03
CA PHE A 40 -88.07 27.06 32.11
C PHE A 40 -87.67 27.41 33.49
N GLU A 41 -86.56 26.94 33.97
CA GLU A 41 -85.91 27.31 35.18
C GLU A 41 -84.64 28.08 34.90
N VAL A 42 -84.57 29.36 35.30
CA VAL A 42 -83.39 30.21 35.03
C VAL A 42 -82.48 30.06 36.27
N ILE A 43 -81.34 29.42 36.03
CA ILE A 43 -80.25 29.35 37.03
C ILE A 43 -79.37 30.59 36.83
N THR A 44 -79.43 31.53 37.72
CA THR A 44 -78.57 32.71 37.74
C THR A 44 -77.21 32.38 38.37
N ILE A 45 -76.18 32.32 37.54
CA ILE A 45 -74.83 32.18 38.05
C ILE A 45 -74.31 33.57 38.42
N LYS A 46 -73.96 33.78 39.67
CA LYS A 46 -73.30 35.02 40.13
C LYS A 46 -72.03 35.29 39.33
N HIS A 47 -71.80 36.52 38.96
CA HIS A 47 -70.71 36.99 38.10
C HIS A 47 -69.43 36.19 38.18
N ALA A 48 -69.04 35.56 37.09
CA ALA A 48 -67.76 34.87 36.92
C ALA A 48 -66.75 35.81 36.27
N PHE A 49 -65.68 36.12 36.99
CA PHE A 49 -64.58 36.91 36.42
C PHE A 49 -63.52 36.03 35.85
N MET A 50 -63.28 36.13 34.56
CA MET A 50 -62.18 35.44 33.89
C MET A 50 -60.91 36.29 34.02
N LYS A 51 -59.86 35.71 34.60
CA LYS A 51 -58.54 36.34 34.63
C LYS A 51 -57.88 36.19 33.28
N ARG A 52 -57.18 37.21 32.79
CA ARG A 52 -56.36 37.11 31.58
C ARG A 52 -55.31 36.01 31.78
N ALA A 53 -55.18 35.13 30.80
CA ALA A 53 -54.10 34.18 30.77
C ALA A 53 -52.76 34.92 30.67
N PRO A 54 -51.73 34.56 31.45
CA PRO A 54 -50.42 35.14 31.24
C PRO A 54 -50.03 34.92 29.78
N ARG A 55 -49.63 35.98 29.07
CA ARG A 55 -49.06 35.83 27.71
C ARG A 55 -47.82 34.95 27.85
N LYS A 56 -47.89 33.72 27.39
CA LYS A 56 -46.70 32.93 27.12
C LYS A 56 -46.04 33.50 25.87
N TYR A 57 -45.03 34.31 26.10
CA TYR A 57 -44.09 34.60 25.04
C TYR A 57 -43.31 33.31 24.84
N HIS A 58 -43.55 32.62 23.75
CA HIS A 58 -42.54 31.72 23.21
C HIS A 58 -41.40 32.63 22.75
N LEU A 59 -40.43 32.87 23.60
CA LEU A 59 -39.13 33.29 23.18
C LEU A 59 -38.71 32.24 22.16
N GLY A 60 -38.54 32.63 20.88
CA GLY A 60 -37.98 31.75 19.89
C GLY A 60 -36.74 31.11 20.51
N GLN A 61 -36.63 29.83 20.38
CA GLN A 61 -35.49 29.08 20.89
C GLN A 61 -34.24 29.77 20.35
N ALA A 62 -33.55 30.54 21.17
CA ALA A 62 -32.23 31.03 20.84
C ALA A 62 -31.35 29.79 20.79
N THR A 63 -31.27 29.17 19.62
CA THR A 63 -30.26 28.17 19.36
C THR A 63 -28.94 28.91 19.39
N VAL A 64 -28.26 28.93 20.52
CA VAL A 64 -26.87 29.31 20.60
C VAL A 64 -26.14 28.17 19.87
N THR A 65 -26.01 28.28 18.58
CA THR A 65 -25.02 27.52 17.82
C THR A 65 -23.67 28.08 18.26
N ALA A 66 -23.12 27.54 19.34
CA ALA A 66 -21.70 27.68 19.58
C ALA A 66 -21.03 27.03 18.37
N SER A 67 -20.46 27.84 17.48
CA SER A 67 -19.63 27.35 16.39
C SER A 67 -18.47 26.59 17.04
N LYS A 68 -18.50 25.27 16.94
CA LYS A 68 -17.39 24.44 17.43
C LYS A 68 -16.14 24.86 16.66
N VAL A 69 -15.08 25.19 17.37
CA VAL A 69 -13.79 25.54 16.75
C VAL A 69 -13.35 24.35 15.92
N VAL A 70 -13.19 24.57 14.58
CA VAL A 70 -12.84 23.52 13.62
C VAL A 70 -11.43 23.03 13.87
N PHE A 71 -10.49 23.94 14.13
CA PHE A 71 -9.10 23.59 14.46
C PHE A 71 -8.49 24.62 15.40
N TYR A 72 -7.49 24.19 16.17
CA TYR A 72 -6.67 25.05 17.03
C TYR A 72 -5.24 24.53 17.09
N GLN A 73 -4.31 25.41 17.42
CA GLN A 73 -2.92 25.06 17.62
C GLN A 73 -2.63 24.85 19.11
N LYS A 74 -1.93 23.75 19.42
CA LYS A 74 -1.44 23.43 20.77
C LYS A 74 0.06 23.14 20.71
N GLY A 75 0.90 24.15 21.02
CA GLY A 75 2.33 24.06 20.79
C GLY A 75 2.62 23.87 19.29
N ASP A 76 3.43 22.86 18.95
CA ASP A 76 3.76 22.51 17.58
C ASP A 76 2.72 21.58 16.90
N THR A 77 1.59 21.30 17.58
CA THR A 77 0.55 20.41 17.09
C THR A 77 -0.68 21.18 16.63
N VAL A 78 -1.13 20.93 15.39
CA VAL A 78 -2.44 21.39 14.91
C VAL A 78 -3.47 20.31 15.24
N VAL A 79 -4.55 20.70 15.92
CA VAL A 79 -5.64 19.80 16.32
C VAL A 79 -6.93 20.19 15.60
N TYR A 80 -7.44 19.29 14.78
CA TYR A 80 -8.72 19.43 14.09
C TYR A 80 -9.81 18.69 14.87
N ASN A 81 -10.94 19.32 15.10
CA ASN A 81 -12.06 18.74 15.83
C ASN A 81 -13.05 18.10 14.85
N ALA A 82 -13.13 16.78 14.84
CA ALA A 82 -14.02 16.06 13.92
C ALA A 82 -15.53 16.37 14.18
N ASP A 83 -15.91 16.62 15.43
CA ASP A 83 -17.29 16.96 15.76
C ASP A 83 -17.74 18.35 15.28
N ALA A 84 -16.82 19.16 14.76
CA ALA A 84 -17.12 20.47 14.18
C ALA A 84 -17.43 20.41 12.67
N LEU A 85 -17.23 19.25 12.03
CA LEU A 85 -17.47 19.05 10.61
C LEU A 85 -18.89 18.54 10.37
N ALA A 86 -19.53 19.05 9.31
CA ALA A 86 -20.84 18.58 8.87
C ALA A 86 -20.65 17.40 7.91
N LEU A 87 -20.81 16.19 8.41
CA LEU A 87 -20.63 14.96 7.66
C LEU A 87 -21.96 14.22 7.48
N SER A 88 -22.15 13.57 6.34
CA SER A 88 -23.31 12.71 6.11
C SER A 88 -23.22 11.44 6.96
N GLU A 89 -24.36 10.86 7.32
CA GLU A 89 -24.40 9.53 7.94
C GLU A 89 -23.71 8.49 7.04
N GLY A 90 -22.92 7.59 7.64
CA GLY A 90 -22.15 6.60 6.91
C GLY A 90 -20.83 7.09 6.30
N SER A 91 -20.46 8.36 6.50
CA SER A 91 -19.15 8.87 6.05
C SER A 91 -18.00 8.15 6.74
N MET A 92 -16.90 7.94 6.02
CA MET A 92 -15.67 7.35 6.52
C MET A 92 -14.62 8.44 6.82
N LEU A 93 -13.44 8.05 7.27
CA LEU A 93 -12.36 8.95 7.65
C LEU A 93 -11.91 9.86 6.50
N ASP A 94 -11.94 9.38 5.25
CA ASP A 94 -11.60 10.18 4.08
C ASP A 94 -12.44 11.45 3.98
N ALA A 95 -13.75 11.38 4.30
CA ALA A 95 -14.64 12.53 4.30
C ALA A 95 -14.26 13.58 5.36
N ILE A 96 -13.73 13.15 6.53
CA ILE A 96 -13.17 14.07 7.53
C ILE A 96 -11.96 14.80 6.92
N ILE A 97 -10.98 14.03 6.44
CA ILE A 97 -9.67 14.57 6.01
C ILE A 97 -9.84 15.56 4.85
N ARG A 98 -10.75 15.30 3.90
CA ARG A 98 -11.05 16.20 2.77
C ARG A 98 -11.64 17.54 3.21
N GLN A 99 -12.28 17.60 4.38
CA GLN A 99 -12.89 18.84 4.91
C GLN A 99 -11.96 19.61 5.86
N LEU A 100 -10.76 19.06 6.18
CA LEU A 100 -9.82 19.76 7.07
C LEU A 100 -9.18 20.96 6.38
N PRO A 101 -9.21 22.16 7.00
CA PRO A 101 -8.55 23.34 6.45
C PRO A 101 -7.05 23.13 6.24
N GLY A 102 -6.53 23.49 5.05
CA GLY A 102 -5.12 23.37 4.71
C GLY A 102 -4.65 21.92 4.44
N VAL A 103 -5.58 20.98 4.34
CA VAL A 103 -5.28 19.58 4.02
C VAL A 103 -5.72 19.27 2.60
N GLU A 104 -4.81 18.66 1.84
CA GLU A 104 -5.05 18.17 0.47
C GLU A 104 -4.87 16.66 0.46
N MET A 105 -5.84 15.93 -0.06
CA MET A 105 -5.76 14.49 -0.25
C MET A 105 -5.73 14.17 -1.75
N ARG A 106 -4.67 13.48 -2.19
CA ARG A 106 -4.45 13.08 -3.59
C ARG A 106 -4.81 11.61 -3.81
N GLU A 107 -4.72 11.18 -5.06
CA GLU A 107 -4.95 9.79 -5.44
C GLU A 107 -4.01 8.84 -4.66
N GLY A 108 -4.51 7.64 -4.32
CA GLY A 108 -3.75 6.67 -3.52
C GLY A 108 -3.70 6.98 -2.01
N GLY A 109 -4.47 7.96 -1.53
CA GLY A 109 -4.52 8.31 -0.10
C GLY A 109 -3.31 9.11 0.39
N GLU A 110 -2.60 9.77 -0.52
CA GLU A 110 -1.55 10.71 -0.14
C GLU A 110 -2.14 11.97 0.49
N ILE A 111 -1.62 12.35 1.64
CA ILE A 111 -2.12 13.50 2.42
C ILE A 111 -1.02 14.54 2.51
N TYR A 112 -1.39 15.78 2.21
CA TYR A 112 -0.52 16.96 2.34
C TYR A 112 -1.17 17.96 3.30
N VAL A 113 -0.40 18.53 4.20
CA VAL A 113 -0.84 19.58 5.13
C VAL A 113 0.00 20.82 4.87
N ASN A 114 -0.63 21.92 4.44
CA ASN A 114 0.05 23.16 4.06
C ASN A 114 1.20 22.91 3.05
N GLY A 115 0.97 22.03 2.07
CA GLY A 115 1.95 21.66 1.04
C GLY A 115 3.03 20.66 1.49
N ARG A 116 3.08 20.27 2.77
CA ARG A 116 4.02 19.26 3.29
C ARG A 116 3.39 17.88 3.31
N TYR A 117 4.11 16.91 2.79
CA TYR A 117 3.67 15.51 2.77
C TYR A 117 3.61 14.90 4.18
N VAL A 118 2.50 14.25 4.51
CA VAL A 118 2.32 13.49 5.75
C VAL A 118 2.94 12.12 5.57
N GLU A 119 4.01 11.82 6.29
CA GLU A 119 4.74 10.56 6.15
C GLU A 119 4.01 9.36 6.76
N GLN A 120 3.24 9.57 7.83
CA GLN A 120 2.51 8.51 8.53
C GLN A 120 1.10 8.96 8.93
N LEU A 121 0.11 8.10 8.69
CA LEU A 121 -1.24 8.21 9.22
C LEU A 121 -1.36 7.23 10.39
N LEU A 122 -1.62 7.74 11.57
CA LEU A 122 -1.67 6.97 12.82
C LEU A 122 -3.11 6.85 13.33
N LEU A 123 -3.40 5.78 14.06
CA LEU A 123 -4.63 5.60 14.82
C LEU A 123 -4.29 5.52 16.31
N ASN A 124 -4.74 6.52 17.10
CA ASN A 124 -4.40 6.65 18.52
C ASN A 124 -2.87 6.55 18.76
N GLY A 125 -2.07 7.24 17.94
CA GLY A 125 -0.60 7.28 18.01
C GLY A 125 0.14 6.06 17.45
N LYS A 126 -0.57 5.04 16.95
CA LYS A 126 0.00 3.78 16.44
C LYS A 126 -0.09 3.69 14.92
N ASP A 127 0.89 3.06 14.27
CA ASP A 127 0.82 2.75 12.84
C ASP A 127 -0.38 1.85 12.52
N PHE A 128 -0.91 1.96 11.30
CA PHE A 128 -2.06 1.19 10.85
C PHE A 128 -1.69 0.38 9.61
N PHE A 129 -1.95 -0.93 9.64
CA PHE A 129 -1.83 -1.90 8.56
C PHE A 129 -0.63 -1.66 7.63
N ASP A 130 0.58 -1.73 8.19
CA ASP A 130 1.85 -1.51 7.48
C ASP A 130 1.88 -0.20 6.67
N LYS A 131 1.32 0.87 7.25
CA LYS A 131 1.19 2.21 6.64
C LYS A 131 0.20 2.28 5.47
N ASP A 132 -0.70 1.30 5.36
CA ASP A 132 -1.77 1.35 4.38
C ASP A 132 -2.82 2.39 4.76
N ARG A 133 -2.60 3.62 4.32
CA ARG A 133 -3.48 4.76 4.58
C ARG A 133 -4.87 4.56 4.00
N GLN A 134 -4.92 4.05 2.77
CA GLN A 134 -6.18 3.91 2.04
C GLN A 134 -7.15 2.97 2.78
N LEU A 135 -6.61 1.88 3.33
CA LEU A 135 -7.42 0.94 4.11
C LEU A 135 -8.06 1.61 5.33
N MET A 136 -7.33 2.48 6.03
CA MET A 136 -7.87 3.23 7.17
C MET A 136 -8.88 4.30 6.73
N LEU A 137 -8.57 5.04 5.67
CA LEU A 137 -9.42 6.11 5.13
C LEU A 137 -10.80 5.60 4.74
N ASP A 138 -10.86 4.42 4.14
CA ASP A 138 -12.08 3.86 3.55
C ASP A 138 -12.91 3.04 4.54
N ASN A 139 -12.32 2.59 5.66
CA ASN A 139 -13.01 1.67 6.58
C ASN A 139 -13.25 2.21 7.98
N LEU A 140 -12.61 3.31 8.39
CA LEU A 140 -12.84 3.88 9.71
C LEU A 140 -14.03 4.85 9.67
N PRO A 141 -15.15 4.54 10.37
CA PRO A 141 -16.30 5.41 10.40
C PRO A 141 -16.00 6.78 11.03
N SER A 142 -16.46 7.85 10.39
CA SER A 142 -16.21 9.23 10.81
C SER A 142 -16.74 9.52 12.22
N TYR A 143 -17.90 8.95 12.60
CA TYR A 143 -18.52 9.16 13.92
C TYR A 143 -17.67 8.67 15.10
N MET A 144 -16.74 7.74 14.86
CA MET A 144 -15.81 7.24 15.89
C MET A 144 -14.67 8.21 16.19
N VAL A 145 -14.38 9.14 15.26
CA VAL A 145 -13.24 10.06 15.35
C VAL A 145 -13.58 11.24 16.26
N LYS A 146 -12.70 11.50 17.22
CA LYS A 146 -12.79 12.66 18.11
C LYS A 146 -12.09 13.87 17.51
N ASN A 147 -10.82 13.68 17.15
CA ASN A 147 -9.97 14.72 16.57
C ASN A 147 -8.86 14.12 15.72
N VAL A 148 -8.33 14.95 14.84
CA VAL A 148 -7.15 14.64 14.01
C VAL A 148 -6.05 15.61 14.41
N LYS A 149 -4.88 15.10 14.77
CA LYS A 149 -3.71 15.88 15.17
C LYS A 149 -2.64 15.79 14.09
N VAL A 150 -2.02 16.92 13.79
CA VAL A 150 -0.86 16.99 12.86
C VAL A 150 0.31 17.57 13.62
N TYR A 151 1.40 16.82 13.66
CA TYR A 151 2.61 17.21 14.38
C TYR A 151 3.87 16.53 13.84
N GLU A 152 5.02 17.05 14.19
CA GLU A 152 6.32 16.41 13.91
C GLU A 152 6.62 15.37 15.01
N LYS A 153 6.52 14.10 14.65
CA LYS A 153 6.81 12.97 15.55
C LYS A 153 8.30 12.73 15.59
N GLU A 154 8.86 12.82 16.76
CA GLU A 154 10.22 12.40 17.03
C GLU A 154 10.32 10.87 17.10
N SER A 155 11.43 10.29 16.59
CA SER A 155 11.62 8.84 16.67
C SER A 155 11.68 8.37 18.13
N ASP A 156 11.28 7.13 18.34
CA ASP A 156 11.34 6.52 19.68
C ASP A 156 12.77 6.45 20.21
N LEU A 157 13.74 6.27 19.31
CA LEU A 157 15.15 6.23 19.65
C LEU A 157 15.66 7.61 20.11
N ASN A 158 15.31 8.68 19.41
CA ASN A 158 15.67 10.05 19.81
C ASN A 158 15.08 10.41 21.18
N LYS A 159 13.80 10.10 21.40
CA LYS A 159 13.12 10.33 22.70
C LYS A 159 13.78 9.55 23.82
N PHE A 160 14.20 8.31 23.55
CA PHE A 160 14.82 7.45 24.55
C PHE A 160 16.25 7.90 24.89
N THR A 161 17.02 8.28 23.87
CA THR A 161 18.45 8.60 24.03
C THR A 161 18.70 10.05 24.36
N GLY A 162 17.76 10.95 24.03
CA GLY A 162 17.98 12.41 24.03
C GLY A 162 18.95 12.87 22.94
N LEU A 163 19.34 11.97 22.03
CA LEU A 163 20.26 12.25 20.93
C LEU A 163 19.47 12.37 19.61
N LYS A 164 19.96 13.17 18.70
CA LYS A 164 19.36 13.36 17.38
C LYS A 164 19.94 12.33 16.41
N VAL A 165 19.40 11.10 16.47
CA VAL A 165 19.83 9.96 15.63
C VAL A 165 19.02 9.94 14.33
N ASP A 166 17.70 10.16 14.43
CA ASP A 166 16.77 10.15 13.31
C ASP A 166 16.15 11.53 13.08
N GLU A 167 15.69 11.80 11.87
CA GLU A 167 14.91 12.99 11.54
C GLU A 167 13.46 12.87 12.06
N LYS A 168 12.85 14.03 12.39
CA LYS A 168 11.44 14.09 12.74
C LYS A 168 10.58 13.88 11.52
N LYS A 169 9.45 13.18 11.68
CA LYS A 169 8.46 12.89 10.61
C LYS A 169 7.18 13.65 10.84
N LEU A 170 6.64 14.26 9.76
CA LEU A 170 5.30 14.84 9.82
C LEU A 170 4.27 13.73 9.84
N VAL A 171 3.46 13.67 10.90
CA VAL A 171 2.45 12.63 11.10
C VAL A 171 1.06 13.25 11.28
N MET A 172 0.06 12.51 10.80
CA MET A 172 -1.35 12.77 11.09
C MET A 172 -1.89 11.65 11.97
N ASP A 173 -2.35 12.00 13.16
CA ASP A 173 -2.81 11.04 14.17
C ASP A 173 -4.32 11.19 14.39
N VAL A 174 -5.06 10.18 14.02
CA VAL A 174 -6.51 10.08 14.17
C VAL A 174 -6.83 9.51 15.55
N ASN A 175 -7.47 10.30 16.39
CA ASN A 175 -7.81 9.90 17.75
C ASN A 175 -9.30 9.58 17.87
N LEU A 176 -9.62 8.41 18.40
CA LEU A 176 -10.99 7.96 18.61
C LEU A 176 -11.62 8.60 19.85
N LYS A 177 -12.95 8.67 19.88
CA LYS A 177 -13.72 9.02 21.08
C LYS A 177 -13.54 7.92 22.14
N LYS A 178 -13.66 8.29 23.41
CA LYS A 178 -13.41 7.35 24.52
C LYS A 178 -14.33 6.13 24.51
N GLU A 179 -15.56 6.31 24.11
CA GLU A 179 -16.56 5.25 23.96
C GLU A 179 -16.20 4.21 22.89
N TYR A 180 -15.33 4.58 21.93
CA TYR A 180 -14.85 3.70 20.86
C TYR A 180 -13.39 3.24 21.07
N ASN A 181 -12.82 3.36 22.26
CA ASN A 181 -11.48 2.83 22.56
C ASN A 181 -11.43 1.30 22.60
N ILE A 182 -12.57 0.64 22.80
CA ILE A 182 -12.75 -0.80 22.66
C ILE A 182 -13.89 -0.99 21.68
N GLY A 183 -13.64 -1.68 20.58
CA GLY A 183 -14.64 -1.80 19.54
C GLY A 183 -14.33 -2.84 18.50
N PHE A 184 -15.30 -2.98 17.61
CA PHE A 184 -15.24 -3.85 16.45
C PHE A 184 -15.83 -3.11 15.24
N VAL A 185 -15.15 -3.19 14.13
CA VAL A 185 -15.62 -2.68 12.83
C VAL A 185 -15.65 -3.84 11.85
N LEU A 186 -16.77 -4.01 11.15
CA LEU A 186 -16.94 -5.03 10.13
C LEU A 186 -17.55 -4.39 8.88
N ASN A 187 -16.85 -4.53 7.76
CA ASN A 187 -17.36 -4.20 6.44
C ASN A 187 -17.29 -5.48 5.58
N ALA A 188 -18.42 -5.93 5.07
CA ALA A 188 -18.50 -7.09 4.22
C ALA A 188 -19.33 -6.75 2.98
N GLU A 189 -18.82 -7.14 1.83
CA GLU A 189 -19.50 -6.97 0.55
C GLU A 189 -19.53 -8.30 -0.18
N ALA A 190 -20.64 -8.61 -0.81
CA ALA A 190 -20.78 -9.77 -1.70
C ALA A 190 -21.62 -9.38 -2.90
N GLY A 191 -21.20 -9.84 -4.07
CA GLY A 191 -21.90 -9.62 -5.33
C GLY A 191 -21.77 -10.83 -6.25
N TYR A 192 -22.83 -11.12 -6.98
CA TYR A 192 -22.87 -12.13 -8.02
C TYR A 192 -23.52 -11.53 -9.26
N GLY A 193 -22.95 -11.79 -10.42
CA GLY A 193 -23.42 -11.27 -11.71
C GLY A 193 -23.57 -12.35 -12.75
N THR A 194 -23.99 -11.94 -13.96
CA THR A 194 -24.05 -12.80 -15.14
C THR A 194 -22.69 -13.40 -15.48
N GLU A 195 -22.65 -14.50 -16.24
CA GLU A 195 -21.44 -15.20 -16.67
C GLU A 195 -20.51 -15.61 -15.50
N ASN A 196 -21.08 -16.02 -14.37
CA ASN A 196 -20.37 -16.46 -13.17
C ASN A 196 -19.42 -15.38 -12.62
N ARG A 197 -19.76 -14.09 -12.76
CA ARG A 197 -19.00 -13.00 -12.13
C ARG A 197 -19.34 -12.94 -10.64
N TYR A 198 -18.31 -12.81 -9.83
CA TYR A 198 -18.47 -12.75 -8.38
C TYR A 198 -17.47 -11.79 -7.73
N LEU A 199 -17.88 -11.28 -6.58
CA LEU A 199 -17.07 -10.45 -5.70
C LEU A 199 -17.43 -10.79 -4.25
N ALA A 200 -16.43 -11.00 -3.41
CA ALA A 200 -16.58 -11.03 -1.96
C ALA A 200 -15.41 -10.29 -1.32
N ARG A 201 -15.72 -9.31 -0.47
CA ARG A 201 -14.74 -8.53 0.27
C ARG A 201 -15.08 -8.52 1.75
N LEU A 202 -14.06 -8.57 2.57
CA LEU A 202 -14.16 -8.55 4.03
C LEU A 202 -13.11 -7.62 4.62
N PHE A 203 -13.52 -6.74 5.49
CA PHE A 203 -12.70 -6.02 6.43
C PHE A 203 -13.27 -6.22 7.83
N ALA A 204 -12.46 -6.70 8.76
CA ALA A 204 -12.82 -6.83 10.15
C ALA A 204 -11.70 -6.27 11.02
N MET A 205 -12.04 -5.41 11.97
CA MET A 205 -11.07 -4.82 12.90
C MET A 205 -11.62 -4.90 14.31
N ARG A 206 -10.84 -5.46 15.23
CA ARG A 206 -11.06 -5.39 16.67
C ARG A 206 -9.92 -4.58 17.29
N PHE A 207 -10.26 -3.64 18.17
CA PHE A 207 -9.27 -2.82 18.84
C PHE A 207 -9.58 -2.65 20.32
N THR A 208 -8.52 -2.54 21.10
CA THR A 208 -8.50 -2.27 22.52
C THR A 208 -7.45 -1.18 22.80
N PRO A 209 -7.33 -0.62 24.02
CA PRO A 209 -6.26 0.32 24.33
C PRO A 209 -4.85 -0.22 24.10
N LEU A 210 -4.63 -1.53 24.28
CA LEU A 210 -3.31 -2.16 24.14
C LEU A 210 -3.11 -2.85 22.79
N SER A 211 -4.17 -3.35 22.15
CA SER A 211 -4.04 -4.18 20.95
C SER A 211 -5.04 -3.84 19.85
N ARG A 212 -4.66 -4.12 18.62
CA ARG A 212 -5.53 -4.03 17.44
C ARG A 212 -5.27 -5.25 16.55
N LEU A 213 -6.34 -5.90 16.12
CA LEU A 213 -6.31 -6.96 15.12
C LEU A 213 -7.18 -6.52 13.94
N THR A 214 -6.60 -6.53 12.75
CA THR A 214 -7.33 -6.26 11.50
C THR A 214 -7.20 -7.48 10.58
N ILE A 215 -8.29 -7.88 9.96
CA ILE A 215 -8.35 -8.98 8.97
C ILE A 215 -8.94 -8.42 7.69
N VAL A 216 -8.33 -8.74 6.57
CA VAL A 216 -8.79 -8.32 5.24
C VAL A 216 -8.89 -9.51 4.29
N GLY A 217 -9.86 -9.48 3.39
CA GLY A 217 -10.03 -10.47 2.33
C GLY A 217 -10.70 -9.88 1.10
N ASN A 218 -10.28 -10.32 -0.09
CA ASN A 218 -10.91 -9.97 -1.35
C ASN A 218 -10.79 -11.15 -2.32
N ILE A 219 -11.92 -11.67 -2.77
CA ILE A 219 -11.99 -12.72 -3.78
C ILE A 219 -12.94 -12.27 -4.88
N ASN A 220 -12.43 -12.13 -6.10
CA ASN A 220 -13.25 -11.67 -7.22
C ASN A 220 -12.71 -12.11 -8.58
N ASN A 221 -13.58 -12.07 -9.60
CA ASN A 221 -13.24 -12.24 -11.01
C ASN A 221 -13.71 -11.07 -11.89
N VAL A 222 -13.93 -9.92 -11.29
CA VAL A 222 -14.37 -8.67 -11.96
C VAL A 222 -13.27 -7.62 -12.03
N ASN A 223 -12.00 -8.01 -11.81
CA ASN A 223 -10.84 -7.12 -11.76
C ASN A 223 -10.98 -5.98 -10.76
N ASP A 224 -11.66 -6.24 -9.65
CA ASP A 224 -11.76 -5.28 -8.57
C ASP A 224 -10.52 -5.39 -7.69
N SER A 225 -9.61 -4.43 -7.84
CA SER A 225 -8.41 -4.32 -7.02
C SER A 225 -8.62 -3.46 -5.79
N ARG A 226 -9.83 -2.92 -5.60
CA ARG A 226 -10.16 -2.11 -4.43
C ARG A 226 -10.02 -2.94 -3.17
N ARG A 227 -9.53 -2.30 -2.13
CA ARG A 227 -9.51 -2.91 -0.80
C ARG A 227 -10.91 -2.88 -0.19
N PRO A 228 -11.19 -3.76 0.76
CA PRO A 228 -12.49 -3.77 1.42
C PRO A 228 -12.85 -2.40 1.98
N GLY A 229 -14.08 -1.93 1.71
CA GLY A 229 -14.58 -0.63 2.15
C GLY A 229 -14.25 0.56 1.25
N GLN A 230 -13.43 0.40 0.21
CA GLN A 230 -13.18 1.47 -0.76
C GLN A 230 -14.45 1.88 -1.52
N ASN A 231 -14.84 3.16 -1.36
CA ASN A 231 -16.02 3.75 -1.99
C ASN A 231 -15.76 4.30 -3.40
N THR A 232 -14.58 4.04 -3.99
CA THR A 232 -14.32 4.43 -5.37
C THR A 232 -15.20 3.63 -6.32
N SER A 233 -15.77 4.29 -7.33
CA SER A 233 -16.61 3.62 -8.31
C SER A 233 -15.79 2.62 -9.12
N TRP A 234 -16.24 1.37 -9.12
CA TRP A 234 -15.80 0.39 -10.10
C TRP A 234 -16.62 0.60 -11.38
N THR A 235 -15.97 0.59 -12.54
CA THR A 235 -16.60 0.75 -13.85
C THR A 235 -16.22 -0.41 -14.77
N PRO A 236 -17.09 -0.85 -15.69
CA PRO A 236 -16.84 -1.99 -16.59
C PRO A 236 -15.60 -1.85 -17.47
N ASP A 237 -15.18 -0.63 -17.79
CA ASP A 237 -13.95 -0.31 -18.53
C ASP A 237 -12.67 -0.71 -17.79
N LYS A 238 -12.73 -0.91 -16.47
CA LYS A 238 -11.64 -1.48 -15.67
C LYS A 238 -11.51 -2.99 -15.80
N MET A 239 -12.44 -3.65 -16.49
CA MET A 239 -12.32 -5.08 -16.78
C MET A 239 -11.13 -5.33 -17.72
N PRO A 240 -10.25 -6.28 -17.43
CA PRO A 240 -9.16 -6.62 -18.33
C PRO A 240 -9.73 -7.30 -19.60
N ILE A 241 -8.99 -7.19 -20.66
CA ILE A 241 -9.20 -8.07 -21.81
C ILE A 241 -8.90 -9.49 -21.36
N GLY A 242 -9.94 -10.34 -21.27
CA GLY A 242 -9.85 -11.69 -20.74
C GLY A 242 -10.40 -11.84 -19.32
N THR A 243 -10.01 -12.90 -18.65
CA THR A 243 -10.50 -13.23 -17.31
C THR A 243 -9.40 -13.07 -16.29
N ARG A 244 -9.66 -12.29 -15.25
CA ARG A 244 -8.73 -12.15 -14.10
C ARG A 244 -9.43 -12.56 -12.82
N ILE A 245 -8.82 -13.48 -12.09
CA ILE A 245 -9.25 -13.92 -10.77
C ILE A 245 -8.22 -13.41 -9.76
N THR A 246 -8.70 -12.72 -8.73
CA THR A 246 -7.88 -12.24 -7.62
C THR A 246 -8.38 -12.88 -6.33
N LYS A 247 -7.45 -13.43 -5.55
CA LYS A 247 -7.68 -13.95 -4.19
C LYS A 247 -6.65 -13.28 -3.29
N MET A 248 -7.11 -12.49 -2.33
CA MET A 248 -6.27 -11.77 -1.37
C MET A 248 -6.77 -12.04 0.04
N GLY A 249 -5.85 -12.23 0.96
CA GLY A 249 -6.13 -12.30 2.39
C GLY A 249 -4.95 -11.78 3.19
N GLY A 250 -5.23 -11.27 4.37
CA GLY A 250 -4.19 -10.78 5.25
C GLY A 250 -4.70 -10.43 6.64
N PHE A 251 -3.76 -10.27 7.54
CA PHE A 251 -4.03 -9.76 8.88
C PHE A 251 -2.94 -8.79 9.33
N ASP A 252 -3.31 -7.91 10.25
CA ASP A 252 -2.43 -6.98 10.93
C ASP A 252 -2.73 -7.04 12.42
N TYR A 253 -1.71 -7.25 13.24
CA TYR A 253 -1.83 -7.27 14.67
C TYR A 253 -0.82 -6.33 15.30
N ASP A 254 -1.30 -5.42 16.12
CA ASP A 254 -0.52 -4.48 16.91
C ASP A 254 -0.78 -4.70 18.40
N TYR A 255 0.29 -4.79 19.16
CA TYR A 255 0.29 -4.74 20.61
C TYR A 255 1.28 -3.69 21.10
N ASN A 256 0.86 -2.83 21.99
CA ASN A 256 1.73 -1.83 22.58
C ASN A 256 1.33 -1.57 24.03
N ASP A 257 2.23 -1.94 24.93
CA ASP A 257 2.11 -1.68 26.36
C ASP A 257 3.26 -0.77 26.81
N GLU A 258 2.95 0.49 27.00
CA GLU A 258 3.92 1.50 27.43
C GLU A 258 4.45 1.23 28.86
N LEU A 259 3.67 0.55 29.73
CA LEU A 259 4.07 0.24 31.11
C LEU A 259 5.15 -0.85 31.14
N SER A 260 4.98 -1.91 30.35
CA SER A 260 5.99 -2.96 30.23
C SER A 260 7.15 -2.57 29.32
N GLY A 261 6.95 -1.53 28.50
CA GLY A 261 7.92 -1.10 27.48
C GLY A 261 8.03 -2.04 26.27
N ILE A 262 7.03 -2.90 26.07
CA ILE A 262 6.99 -3.86 24.96
C ILE A 262 5.99 -3.39 23.91
N SER A 263 6.44 -3.36 22.65
CA SER A 263 5.55 -3.21 21.49
C SER A 263 5.85 -4.33 20.49
N PHE A 264 4.81 -4.93 19.96
CA PHE A 264 4.87 -5.95 18.92
C PHE A 264 3.90 -5.60 17.81
N SER A 265 4.37 -5.63 16.56
CA SER A 265 3.52 -5.52 15.38
C SER A 265 3.79 -6.65 14.41
N SER A 266 2.74 -7.20 13.84
CA SER A 266 2.78 -8.33 12.92
C SER A 266 1.81 -8.06 11.77
N ASN A 267 2.33 -8.06 10.54
CA ASN A 267 1.54 -7.96 9.33
C ASN A 267 1.84 -9.16 8.42
N PHE A 268 0.80 -9.71 7.83
CA PHE A 268 0.90 -10.74 6.82
C PHE A 268 -0.13 -10.48 5.73
N THR A 269 0.30 -10.53 4.47
CA THR A 269 -0.58 -10.45 3.31
C THR A 269 -0.22 -11.51 2.28
N GLY A 270 -1.24 -12.14 1.71
CA GLY A 270 -1.12 -13.09 0.63
C GLY A 270 -2.04 -12.71 -0.53
N THR A 271 -1.51 -12.74 -1.74
CA THR A 271 -2.28 -12.48 -2.97
C THR A 271 -1.98 -13.53 -4.01
N HIS A 272 -3.02 -14.10 -4.57
CA HIS A 272 -2.93 -14.99 -5.74
C HIS A 272 -3.78 -14.41 -6.86
N THR A 273 -3.17 -14.19 -8.02
CA THR A 273 -3.84 -13.64 -9.21
C THR A 273 -3.63 -14.59 -10.38
N THR A 274 -4.70 -14.95 -11.06
CA THR A 274 -4.67 -15.70 -12.32
C THR A 274 -5.32 -14.85 -13.40
N GLN A 275 -4.67 -14.72 -14.55
CA GLN A 275 -5.16 -13.95 -15.68
C GLN A 275 -5.01 -14.73 -16.98
N ASN A 276 -6.11 -14.82 -17.74
CA ASN A 276 -6.12 -15.35 -19.09
C ASN A 276 -6.46 -14.22 -20.04
N ASN A 277 -5.58 -13.97 -20.98
CA ASN A 277 -5.78 -12.97 -22.03
C ASN A 277 -5.91 -13.67 -23.38
N TYR A 278 -6.79 -13.16 -24.20
CA TYR A 278 -7.00 -13.54 -25.57
C TYR A 278 -7.17 -12.28 -26.39
N SER A 279 -6.43 -12.16 -27.48
CA SER A 279 -6.62 -11.10 -28.46
C SER A 279 -6.46 -11.63 -29.88
N GLU A 280 -7.32 -11.21 -30.74
CA GLU A 280 -7.29 -11.49 -32.18
C GLU A 280 -7.37 -10.16 -32.92
N GLN A 281 -6.54 -10.03 -33.95
CA GLN A 281 -6.48 -8.81 -34.75
C GLN A 281 -6.42 -9.17 -36.22
N SER A 282 -7.22 -8.48 -37.01
CA SER A 282 -7.23 -8.50 -38.46
C SER A 282 -6.89 -7.11 -38.96
N ASN A 283 -5.99 -7.01 -39.93
CA ASN A 283 -5.64 -5.75 -40.60
C ASN A 283 -5.45 -5.97 -42.08
N GLU A 284 -5.76 -4.94 -42.84
CA GLU A 284 -5.51 -4.85 -44.28
C GLU A 284 -4.58 -3.68 -44.52
N LEU A 285 -3.51 -3.91 -45.27
CA LEU A 285 -2.58 -2.87 -45.70
C LEU A 285 -2.80 -2.62 -47.18
N PHE A 286 -3.20 -1.43 -47.52
CA PHE A 286 -3.44 -0.96 -48.90
C PHE A 286 -2.12 -0.52 -49.50
N LEU A 287 -1.63 -1.30 -50.47
CA LEU A 287 -0.39 -1.03 -51.18
C LEU A 287 -0.69 -0.79 -52.64
N GLU A 288 0.15 0.01 -53.30
CA GLU A 288 0.08 0.24 -54.72
C GLU A 288 0.39 -1.10 -55.44
N GLY A 289 -0.63 -1.67 -56.08
CA GLY A 289 -0.57 -2.93 -56.79
C GLY A 289 -1.29 -4.11 -56.14
N ASN A 290 -1.02 -4.45 -54.92
CA ASN A 290 -1.69 -5.58 -54.23
C ASN A 290 -1.82 -5.31 -52.72
N ASN A 291 -3.03 -5.43 -52.18
CA ASN A 291 -3.26 -5.38 -50.74
C ASN A 291 -2.64 -6.60 -50.05
N THR A 292 -2.27 -6.43 -48.79
CA THR A 292 -1.88 -7.55 -47.94
C THR A 292 -2.77 -7.63 -46.69
N PHE A 293 -3.02 -8.84 -46.23
CA PHE A 293 -3.96 -9.13 -45.16
C PHE A 293 -3.22 -9.75 -43.99
N GLY A 294 -3.15 -9.02 -42.87
CA GLY A 294 -2.55 -9.49 -41.65
C GLY A 294 -3.58 -10.14 -40.73
N ARG A 295 -3.16 -11.22 -40.09
CA ARG A 295 -3.91 -11.87 -39.00
C ARG A 295 -2.96 -12.11 -37.83
N SER A 296 -3.37 -11.78 -36.62
CA SER A 296 -2.60 -12.09 -35.42
C SER A 296 -3.49 -12.61 -34.32
N LEU A 297 -2.96 -13.54 -33.56
CA LEU A 297 -3.62 -14.18 -32.42
C LEU A 297 -2.63 -14.23 -31.26
N ALA A 298 -3.03 -13.73 -30.11
CA ALA A 298 -2.23 -13.86 -28.90
C ALA A 298 -3.07 -14.43 -27.73
N ARG A 299 -2.50 -15.40 -27.06
CA ARG A 299 -3.06 -16.03 -25.86
C ARG A 299 -2.02 -16.02 -24.77
N SER A 300 -2.41 -15.63 -23.54
CA SER A 300 -1.51 -15.73 -22.41
C SER A 300 -2.25 -16.18 -21.15
N HIS A 301 -1.54 -16.96 -20.35
CA HIS A 301 -1.95 -17.36 -18.99
C HIS A 301 -0.87 -16.94 -18.01
N VAL A 302 -1.24 -16.07 -17.08
CA VAL A 302 -0.34 -15.55 -16.05
C VAL A 302 -0.90 -15.94 -14.67
N SER A 303 -0.05 -16.52 -13.82
CA SER A 303 -0.39 -16.85 -12.45
C SER A 303 0.68 -16.32 -11.51
N ASN A 304 0.30 -15.41 -10.64
CA ASN A 304 1.17 -14.76 -9.65
C ASN A 304 0.71 -15.10 -8.24
N THR A 305 1.63 -15.54 -7.41
CA THR A 305 1.42 -15.69 -5.97
C THR A 305 2.43 -14.82 -5.26
N ARG A 306 1.94 -13.95 -4.39
CA ARG A 306 2.76 -13.07 -3.55
C ARG A 306 2.38 -13.24 -2.10
N LEU A 307 3.36 -13.45 -1.24
CA LEU A 307 3.23 -13.48 0.21
C LEU A 307 4.21 -12.46 0.76
N ASP A 308 3.75 -11.60 1.64
CA ASP A 308 4.56 -10.61 2.33
C ASP A 308 4.28 -10.66 3.83
N THR A 309 5.30 -10.46 4.63
CA THR A 309 5.16 -10.38 6.08
C THR A 309 6.12 -9.35 6.67
N HIS A 310 5.61 -8.59 7.63
CA HIS A 310 6.39 -7.64 8.44
C HIS A 310 6.19 -7.97 9.90
N GLN A 311 7.28 -8.09 10.63
CA GLN A 311 7.27 -8.34 12.08
C GLN A 311 8.16 -7.31 12.74
N ARG A 312 7.71 -6.73 13.83
CA ARG A 312 8.51 -5.81 14.62
C ARG A 312 8.33 -6.05 16.10
N LEU A 313 9.42 -6.11 16.81
CA LEU A 313 9.45 -6.18 18.26
C LEU A 313 10.31 -5.04 18.81
N LYS A 314 9.71 -4.20 19.62
CA LYS A 314 10.43 -3.15 20.36
C LYS A 314 10.41 -3.46 21.84
N PHE A 315 11.52 -3.16 22.47
CA PHE A 315 11.68 -3.25 23.90
C PHE A 315 12.35 -2.00 24.45
N LYS A 316 11.76 -1.42 25.50
CA LYS A 316 12.29 -0.24 26.19
C LYS A 316 12.23 -0.49 27.69
N LYS A 317 13.37 -0.54 28.36
CA LYS A 317 13.43 -0.67 29.82
C LYS A 317 14.69 -0.03 30.40
N GLY A 318 14.51 0.92 31.29
CA GLY A 318 15.64 1.65 31.88
C GLY A 318 16.51 2.32 30.80
N SER A 319 17.79 1.96 30.70
CA SER A 319 18.72 2.50 29.70
C SER A 319 18.86 1.63 28.45
N LEU A 320 18.05 0.57 28.31
CA LEU A 320 18.05 -0.33 27.16
C LEU A 320 16.87 -0.03 26.22
N TYR A 321 17.19 0.23 24.97
CA TYR A 321 16.27 0.26 23.84
C TYR A 321 16.71 -0.82 22.85
N ALA A 322 15.79 -1.67 22.41
CA ALA A 322 16.01 -2.64 21.35
C ALA A 322 14.85 -2.64 20.38
N ASP A 323 15.14 -2.72 19.11
CA ASP A 323 14.17 -2.73 18.00
C ASP A 323 14.60 -3.79 17.00
N LEU A 324 13.79 -4.81 16.84
CA LEU A 324 14.00 -5.91 15.91
C LEU A 324 12.92 -5.85 14.84
N TRP A 325 13.34 -5.76 13.59
CA TRP A 325 12.50 -5.82 12.42
C TRP A 325 12.78 -7.07 11.60
N PHE A 326 11.75 -7.68 11.13
CA PHE A 326 11.81 -8.71 10.11
C PHE A 326 10.82 -8.37 9.00
N TYR A 327 11.33 -8.33 7.78
CA TYR A 327 10.54 -8.28 6.57
C TYR A 327 10.83 -9.52 5.75
N GLY A 328 9.81 -10.19 5.24
CA GLY A 328 9.96 -11.35 4.38
C GLY A 328 8.93 -11.35 3.26
N GLY A 329 9.34 -11.80 2.09
CA GLY A 329 8.44 -11.93 0.95
C GLY A 329 8.77 -13.12 0.07
N TYR A 330 7.74 -13.67 -0.53
CA TYR A 330 7.81 -14.72 -1.53
C TYR A 330 6.96 -14.34 -2.73
N LEU A 331 7.57 -14.38 -3.91
CA LEU A 331 6.92 -14.14 -5.19
C LEU A 331 7.11 -15.35 -6.09
N ARG A 332 6.01 -15.90 -6.59
CA ARG A 332 6.01 -16.93 -7.63
C ARG A 332 5.24 -16.41 -8.83
N ASN A 333 5.93 -16.33 -9.96
CA ASN A 333 5.35 -15.94 -11.23
C ASN A 333 5.42 -17.11 -12.20
N ARG A 334 4.31 -17.41 -12.87
CA ARG A 334 4.22 -18.34 -13.98
C ARG A 334 3.51 -17.63 -15.12
N ASN A 335 4.18 -17.55 -16.26
CA ASN A 335 3.62 -17.00 -17.48
C ASN A 335 3.77 -18.02 -18.62
N ARG A 336 2.69 -18.22 -19.34
CA ARG A 336 2.68 -18.98 -20.59
C ARG A 336 2.00 -18.10 -21.63
N SER A 337 2.69 -17.84 -22.73
CA SER A 337 2.16 -17.06 -23.83
C SER A 337 2.38 -17.77 -25.15
N ARG A 338 1.43 -17.58 -26.06
CA ARG A 338 1.51 -17.99 -27.45
C ARG A 338 1.01 -16.84 -28.30
N SER A 339 1.79 -16.45 -29.30
CA SER A 339 1.33 -15.55 -30.34
C SER A 339 1.64 -16.15 -31.72
N ALA A 340 0.67 -16.10 -32.61
CA ALA A 340 0.79 -16.48 -33.98
C ALA A 340 0.39 -15.29 -34.85
N SER A 341 1.13 -15.05 -35.92
CA SER A 341 0.75 -14.06 -36.90
C SER A 341 1.11 -14.53 -38.32
N ALA A 342 0.39 -14.02 -39.30
CA ALA A 342 0.68 -14.25 -40.70
C ALA A 342 0.23 -13.07 -41.55
N THR A 343 0.92 -12.86 -42.67
CA THR A 343 0.55 -11.92 -43.73
C THR A 343 0.20 -12.73 -44.97
N PHE A 344 -0.92 -12.43 -45.57
CA PHE A 344 -1.44 -13.14 -46.74
C PHE A 344 -1.49 -12.21 -47.96
N SER A 345 -1.32 -12.80 -49.16
CA SER A 345 -1.47 -12.11 -50.42
C SER A 345 -2.92 -11.86 -50.81
N GLU A 346 -3.86 -12.63 -50.24
CA GLU A 346 -5.29 -12.52 -50.44
C GLU A 346 -6.00 -12.60 -49.11
N ASN A 347 -7.25 -12.09 -49.03
CA ASN A 347 -8.01 -12.14 -47.79
C ASN A 347 -8.33 -13.61 -47.41
N PRO A 348 -7.73 -14.14 -46.35
CA PRO A 348 -7.92 -15.54 -45.96
C PRO A 348 -9.34 -15.86 -45.54
N ASP A 349 -10.13 -14.86 -45.10
CA ASP A 349 -11.50 -15.04 -44.65
C ASP A 349 -12.46 -15.39 -45.80
N ASN A 350 -12.05 -15.15 -47.06
CA ASN A 350 -12.80 -15.60 -48.23
C ASN A 350 -12.81 -17.12 -48.37
N TYR A 351 -11.87 -17.81 -47.71
CA TYR A 351 -11.68 -19.26 -47.84
C TYR A 351 -12.03 -20.01 -46.53
N LEU A 352 -11.93 -19.35 -45.41
CA LEU A 352 -12.15 -19.97 -44.10
C LEU A 352 -12.75 -18.97 -43.09
N ASN A 353 -13.94 -19.27 -42.59
CA ASN A 353 -14.59 -18.45 -41.57
C ASN A 353 -14.00 -18.73 -40.21
N GLY A 354 -13.10 -17.87 -39.73
CA GLY A 354 -12.46 -17.97 -38.42
C GLY A 354 -11.32 -19.02 -38.36
N HIS A 355 -10.56 -19.01 -37.28
CA HIS A 355 -9.48 -19.96 -36.98
C HIS A 355 -8.38 -20.08 -38.09
N VAL A 356 -8.20 -19.04 -38.90
CA VAL A 356 -7.24 -19.00 -40.01
C VAL A 356 -5.82 -19.35 -39.55
N LEU A 357 -5.40 -18.76 -38.42
CA LEU A 357 -4.04 -18.98 -37.92
C LEU A 357 -3.88 -20.39 -37.29
N ASP A 358 -4.88 -20.91 -36.63
CA ASP A 358 -4.83 -22.30 -36.10
C ASP A 358 -4.72 -23.30 -37.24
N THR A 359 -5.44 -23.09 -38.36
CA THR A 359 -5.38 -23.93 -39.55
C THR A 359 -4.01 -23.78 -40.25
N LEU A 360 -3.49 -22.55 -40.37
CA LEU A 360 -2.18 -22.28 -40.98
C LEU A 360 -1.03 -22.95 -40.22
N GLN A 361 -1.14 -23.04 -38.88
CA GLN A 361 -0.14 -23.69 -38.03
C GLN A 361 -0.28 -25.22 -37.98
N GLY A 362 -1.34 -25.79 -38.53
CA GLY A 362 -1.55 -27.23 -38.64
C GLY A 362 -0.63 -27.94 -39.67
N PRO A 363 -0.82 -29.26 -39.86
CA PRO A 363 0.01 -30.06 -40.77
C PRO A 363 0.14 -29.45 -42.18
N ALA A 364 1.30 -29.58 -42.77
CA ALA A 364 1.59 -28.98 -44.07
C ALA A 364 0.80 -29.62 -45.24
N SER A 365 0.44 -30.89 -45.11
CA SER A 365 -0.29 -31.64 -46.13
C SER A 365 -1.72 -31.12 -46.31
N GLY A 366 -2.03 -30.65 -47.54
CA GLY A 366 -3.36 -30.15 -47.89
C GLY A 366 -3.71 -28.73 -47.41
N ASN A 367 -2.81 -28.04 -46.74
CA ASN A 367 -3.05 -26.71 -46.24
C ASN A 367 -2.83 -25.64 -47.31
N PHE A 368 -3.88 -25.29 -48.06
CA PHE A 368 -3.81 -24.30 -49.15
C PHE A 368 -3.49 -22.88 -48.64
N LEU A 369 -3.83 -22.54 -47.39
CA LEU A 369 -3.50 -21.23 -46.78
C LEU A 369 -1.99 -20.96 -46.76
N ARG A 370 -1.18 -22.00 -46.75
CA ARG A 370 0.29 -21.86 -46.87
C ARG A 370 0.72 -21.25 -48.20
N LYS A 371 -0.02 -21.49 -49.28
CA LYS A 371 0.28 -20.90 -50.60
C LYS A 371 -0.03 -19.40 -50.65
N LEU A 372 -1.00 -18.95 -49.82
CA LEU A 372 -1.39 -17.55 -49.71
C LEU A 372 -0.55 -16.79 -48.67
N ALA A 373 0.06 -17.49 -47.74
CA ALA A 373 0.83 -16.87 -46.68
C ALA A 373 2.20 -16.41 -47.15
N LEU A 374 2.43 -15.11 -47.19
CA LEU A 374 3.74 -14.49 -47.52
C LEU A 374 4.75 -14.72 -46.39
N ASN A 375 4.30 -14.68 -45.17
CA ASN A 375 5.07 -15.06 -43.99
C ASN A 375 4.13 -15.60 -42.91
N ARG A 376 4.66 -16.35 -41.97
CA ARG A 376 4.02 -16.69 -40.73
C ARG A 376 5.02 -16.67 -39.58
N THR A 377 4.58 -16.26 -38.41
CA THR A 377 5.39 -16.21 -37.20
C THR A 377 4.66 -16.95 -36.07
N LEU A 378 5.40 -17.76 -35.35
CA LEU A 378 4.94 -18.39 -34.12
C LEU A 378 5.89 -18.06 -32.97
N ASN A 379 5.38 -17.47 -31.90
CA ASN A 379 6.13 -17.26 -30.68
C ASN A 379 5.44 -18.00 -29.54
N GLU A 380 6.18 -18.77 -28.81
CA GLU A 380 5.72 -19.48 -27.63
C GLU A 380 6.72 -19.29 -26.50
N ALA A 381 6.22 -18.87 -25.35
CA ALA A 381 7.06 -18.66 -24.20
C ALA A 381 6.43 -19.25 -22.92
N LYS A 382 7.26 -19.87 -22.10
CA LYS A 382 6.91 -20.33 -20.78
C LYS A 382 7.96 -19.87 -19.79
N ARG A 383 7.57 -18.97 -18.90
CA ARG A 383 8.43 -18.42 -17.86
C ARG A 383 7.94 -18.86 -16.50
N GLN A 384 8.88 -19.25 -15.66
CA GLN A 384 8.65 -19.57 -14.27
C GLN A 384 9.72 -18.87 -13.43
N SER A 385 9.31 -18.04 -12.48
CA SER A 385 10.23 -17.45 -11.53
C SER A 385 9.72 -17.62 -10.09
N GLN A 386 10.64 -17.83 -9.17
CA GLN A 386 10.39 -17.86 -7.75
C GLN A 386 11.42 -16.97 -7.07
N THR A 387 10.96 -16.00 -6.32
CA THR A 387 11.82 -15.06 -5.60
C THR A 387 11.45 -15.10 -4.13
N GLY A 388 12.42 -15.40 -3.29
CA GLY A 388 12.35 -15.22 -1.85
C GLY A 388 13.24 -14.06 -1.45
N HIS A 389 12.75 -13.14 -0.66
CA HIS A 389 13.55 -12.06 -0.11
C HIS A 389 13.21 -11.83 1.35
N GLY A 390 14.16 -11.34 2.09
CA GLY A 390 13.95 -10.96 3.48
C GLY A 390 15.03 -10.03 3.98
N ASN A 391 14.66 -9.33 5.04
CA ASN A 391 15.52 -8.40 5.76
C ASN A 391 15.29 -8.60 7.25
N VAL A 392 16.37 -8.67 8.01
CA VAL A 392 16.36 -8.65 9.47
C VAL A 392 17.18 -7.45 9.91
N ASP A 393 16.54 -6.49 10.52
CA ASP A 393 17.17 -5.33 11.11
C ASP A 393 17.08 -5.38 12.64
N PHE A 394 18.21 -5.29 13.30
CA PHE A 394 18.27 -5.16 14.74
C PHE A 394 19.02 -3.89 15.12
N THR A 395 18.39 -3.06 15.93
CA THR A 395 18.98 -1.84 16.49
C THR A 395 18.90 -1.91 18.02
N MET A 396 20.01 -1.67 18.66
CA MET A 396 20.11 -1.59 20.11
C MET A 396 20.82 -0.32 20.54
N PHE A 397 20.27 0.32 21.53
CA PHE A 397 20.94 1.40 22.25
C PHE A 397 20.97 1.07 23.73
N TYR A 398 22.17 1.04 24.29
CA TYR A 398 22.37 0.82 25.71
C TYR A 398 23.34 1.85 26.28
N LYS A 399 22.87 2.61 27.26
CA LYS A 399 23.61 3.76 27.81
C LYS A 399 23.99 4.75 26.69
N ARG A 400 25.21 4.71 26.17
CA ARG A 400 25.73 5.57 25.09
C ARG A 400 26.32 4.76 23.94
N THR A 401 26.06 3.48 23.91
CA THR A 401 26.49 2.59 22.83
C THR A 401 25.32 2.33 21.89
N PHE A 402 25.53 2.55 20.62
CA PHE A 402 24.60 2.25 19.54
C PHE A 402 25.15 1.08 18.73
N LEU A 403 24.34 0.04 18.57
CA LEU A 403 24.60 -1.10 17.71
C LEU A 403 23.44 -1.22 16.71
N SER A 404 23.76 -1.30 15.42
CA SER A 404 22.81 -1.64 14.39
C SER A 404 23.38 -2.77 13.53
N THR A 405 22.60 -3.77 13.26
CA THR A 405 22.95 -4.84 12.32
C THR A 405 21.77 -5.14 11.41
N CYS A 406 22.07 -5.37 10.15
CA CYS A 406 21.07 -5.66 9.13
C CYS A 406 21.57 -6.83 8.27
N PHE A 407 20.69 -7.77 8.02
CA PHE A 407 20.94 -8.88 7.13
C PHE A 407 19.84 -8.91 6.07
N ASP A 408 20.22 -8.73 4.80
CA ASP A 408 19.34 -8.81 3.65
C ASP A 408 19.66 -10.08 2.86
N PHE A 409 18.64 -10.80 2.46
CA PHE A 409 18.79 -11.88 1.50
C PHE A 409 17.78 -11.77 0.35
N ASN A 410 18.22 -12.15 -0.82
CA ASN A 410 17.37 -12.30 -2.00
C ASN A 410 17.81 -13.56 -2.75
N VAL A 411 16.86 -14.43 -3.03
CA VAL A 411 17.06 -15.68 -3.77
C VAL A 411 16.07 -15.69 -4.91
N ASN A 412 16.55 -15.83 -6.13
CA ASN A 412 15.71 -15.90 -7.33
C ASN A 412 16.10 -17.12 -8.17
N ASP A 413 15.12 -17.97 -8.46
CA ASP A 413 15.24 -19.08 -9.41
C ASP A 413 14.30 -18.81 -10.58
N GLU A 414 14.85 -18.77 -11.79
CA GLU A 414 14.09 -18.47 -13.01
C GLU A 414 14.39 -19.50 -14.09
N LYS A 415 13.33 -20.00 -14.72
CA LYS A 415 13.35 -20.87 -15.87
C LYS A 415 12.53 -20.24 -16.97
N PHE A 416 13.10 -20.18 -18.16
CA PHE A 416 12.48 -19.57 -19.32
C PHE A 416 12.66 -20.45 -20.54
N PHE A 417 11.57 -20.87 -21.11
CA PHE A 417 11.51 -21.56 -22.40
C PHE A 417 10.95 -20.61 -23.45
N GLU A 418 11.56 -20.54 -24.60
CA GLU A 418 11.16 -19.73 -25.74
C GLU A 418 11.32 -20.52 -27.02
N HIS A 419 10.25 -20.54 -27.80
CA HIS A 419 10.21 -21.05 -29.15
C HIS A 419 9.81 -19.91 -30.08
N TYR A 420 10.59 -19.72 -31.13
CA TYR A 420 10.33 -18.76 -32.18
C TYR A 420 10.49 -19.45 -33.55
N ALA A 421 9.51 -19.32 -34.42
CA ALA A 421 9.56 -19.78 -35.78
C ALA A 421 9.03 -18.69 -36.71
N LEU A 422 9.82 -18.32 -37.70
CA LEU A 422 9.43 -17.48 -38.82
C LEU A 422 9.72 -18.23 -40.11
N ASP A 423 8.71 -18.44 -40.92
CA ASP A 423 8.89 -19.03 -42.26
C ASP A 423 8.09 -18.27 -43.33
N TYR A 424 8.39 -18.58 -44.56
CA TYR A 424 7.83 -17.97 -45.76
C TYR A 424 7.20 -19.06 -46.64
N PRO A 425 5.99 -19.55 -46.29
CA PRO A 425 5.40 -20.74 -46.87
C PRO A 425 5.18 -20.68 -48.39
N SER A 426 4.99 -19.47 -48.94
CA SER A 426 4.81 -19.23 -50.38
C SER A 426 6.13 -18.94 -51.13
N SER A 427 7.28 -19.04 -50.50
CA SER A 427 8.57 -18.61 -51.00
C SER A 427 9.67 -19.59 -50.56
N ASN A 428 10.79 -19.65 -51.33
CA ASN A 428 11.99 -20.40 -50.95
C ASN A 428 12.95 -19.64 -50.04
N LYS A 429 12.49 -18.58 -49.36
CA LYS A 429 13.32 -17.86 -48.38
C LYS A 429 13.65 -18.74 -47.19
N ALA A 430 14.85 -18.57 -46.67
CA ALA A 430 15.28 -19.29 -45.47
C ALA A 430 14.38 -18.95 -44.27
N SER A 431 14.00 -19.98 -43.53
CA SER A 431 13.26 -19.85 -42.29
C SER A 431 14.21 -19.48 -41.15
N ASP A 432 13.73 -18.70 -40.17
CA ASP A 432 14.39 -18.52 -38.88
C ASP A 432 13.68 -19.36 -37.83
N TYR A 433 14.44 -20.16 -37.10
CA TYR A 433 13.92 -21.06 -36.10
C TYR A 433 14.83 -21.06 -34.89
N GLN A 434 14.24 -20.80 -33.72
CA GLN A 434 14.94 -20.77 -32.44
C GLN A 434 14.13 -21.51 -31.40
N ASN A 435 14.81 -22.38 -30.68
CA ASN A 435 14.22 -23.13 -29.57
C ASN A 435 15.20 -23.08 -28.41
N ARG A 436 14.89 -22.26 -27.40
CA ARG A 436 15.78 -21.92 -26.29
C ARG A 436 15.18 -22.31 -24.96
N TYR A 437 16.00 -22.88 -24.11
CA TYR A 437 15.73 -23.03 -22.70
C TYR A 437 16.81 -22.31 -21.91
N ASN A 438 16.38 -21.33 -21.14
CA ASN A 438 17.25 -20.52 -20.31
C ASN A 438 16.96 -20.83 -18.85
N ARG A 439 17.99 -21.07 -18.07
CA ARG A 439 17.91 -21.26 -16.64
C ARG A 439 18.83 -20.29 -15.94
N ASN A 440 18.26 -19.39 -15.19
CA ASN A 440 18.97 -18.65 -14.18
C ASN A 440 18.87 -19.47 -12.90
N GLN A 441 19.94 -20.19 -12.58
CA GLN A 441 20.01 -20.99 -11.33
C GLN A 441 19.88 -20.06 -10.15
N PRO A 442 19.52 -20.53 -8.94
CA PRO A 442 19.24 -19.63 -7.85
C PRO A 442 20.29 -18.52 -7.73
N TYR A 443 19.85 -17.31 -8.01
CA TYR A 443 20.65 -16.12 -7.82
C TYR A 443 20.59 -15.78 -6.33
N TYR A 444 21.73 -15.80 -5.67
CA TYR A 444 21.85 -15.42 -4.28
C TYR A 444 22.44 -14.02 -4.18
N LYS A 445 21.76 -13.16 -3.43
CA LYS A 445 22.29 -11.90 -2.97
C LYS A 445 22.10 -11.83 -1.47
N LEU A 446 23.21 -11.92 -0.74
CA LEU A 446 23.26 -11.78 0.71
C LEU A 446 24.01 -10.48 1.01
N ASN A 447 23.46 -9.63 1.86
CA ASN A 447 24.14 -8.45 2.36
C ASN A 447 24.09 -8.46 3.89
N TYR A 448 25.22 -8.17 4.49
CA TYR A 448 25.34 -8.00 5.93
C TYR A 448 25.91 -6.61 6.21
N ARG A 449 25.25 -5.87 7.08
CA ARG A 449 25.70 -4.57 7.56
C ARG A 449 25.77 -4.58 9.07
N LEU A 450 26.88 -4.09 9.60
CA LEU A 450 27.08 -3.87 11.02
C LEU A 450 27.51 -2.42 11.22
N SER A 451 26.94 -1.74 12.19
CA SER A 451 27.36 -0.41 12.62
C SER A 451 27.42 -0.36 14.14
N LEU A 452 28.56 0.05 14.67
CA LEU A 452 28.80 0.24 16.09
C LEU A 452 29.27 1.67 16.31
N SER A 453 28.66 2.39 17.23
CA SER A 453 29.04 3.76 17.58
C SER A 453 28.96 3.95 19.09
N GLN A 454 29.93 4.69 19.65
CA GLN A 454 29.95 5.08 21.03
C GLN A 454 29.90 6.61 21.12
N PHE A 455 29.06 7.15 21.98
CA PHE A 455 28.90 8.61 22.16
C PHE A 455 29.58 9.06 23.45
N PHE A 456 30.60 9.89 23.33
CA PHE A 456 31.25 10.57 24.44
C PHE A 456 30.85 12.04 24.42
N LEU A 457 30.21 12.50 25.49
CA LEU A 457 29.85 13.91 25.66
C LEU A 457 30.93 14.60 26.45
N ILE A 458 31.54 15.66 25.89
CA ILE A 458 32.53 16.50 26.54
C ILE A 458 31.91 17.89 26.79
N GLY A 459 31.38 18.06 27.98
CA GLY A 459 30.58 19.23 28.30
C GLY A 459 29.24 19.26 27.54
N PRO A 460 28.54 20.40 27.48
CA PRO A 460 27.21 20.50 26.94
C PRO A 460 27.11 20.50 25.40
N ASN A 461 28.22 20.80 24.71
CA ASN A 461 28.15 21.12 23.28
C ASN A 461 29.03 20.24 22.38
N LEU A 462 30.01 19.49 22.93
CA LEU A 462 30.97 18.70 22.16
C LEU A 462 30.69 17.21 22.33
N GLN A 463 30.65 16.49 21.22
CA GLN A 463 30.53 15.04 21.17
C GLN A 463 31.71 14.45 20.40
N ILE A 464 32.29 13.38 20.93
CA ILE A 464 33.24 12.52 20.24
C ILE A 464 32.57 11.18 19.97
N ILE A 465 32.53 10.78 18.70
CA ILE A 465 31.79 9.61 18.25
C ILE A 465 32.73 8.71 17.43
N PRO A 466 33.48 7.80 18.06
CA PRO A 466 34.12 6.73 17.34
C PRO A 466 33.04 5.76 16.82
N SER A 467 33.20 5.34 15.59
CA SER A 467 32.29 4.38 14.97
C SER A 467 33.05 3.41 14.07
N TYR A 468 32.47 2.23 13.94
CA TYR A 468 32.91 1.21 13.00
C TYR A 468 31.73 0.70 12.21
N SER A 469 31.89 0.57 10.91
CA SER A 469 30.89 -0.06 10.04
C SER A 469 31.52 -1.10 9.14
N LEU A 470 30.80 -2.19 8.95
CA LEU A 470 31.12 -3.28 8.05
C LEU A 470 29.94 -3.52 7.10
N ASN A 471 30.22 -3.48 5.79
CA ASN A 471 29.28 -3.92 4.76
C ASN A 471 29.91 -5.08 4.00
N ALA A 472 29.31 -6.26 4.07
CA ALA A 472 29.71 -7.42 3.33
C ALA A 472 28.58 -7.88 2.42
N SER A 473 28.88 -8.18 1.18
CA SER A 473 27.89 -8.69 0.23
C SER A 473 28.43 -9.93 -0.47
N TRP A 474 27.54 -10.85 -0.72
CA TRP A 474 27.83 -11.99 -1.56
C TRP A 474 26.73 -12.07 -2.63
N ARG A 475 27.16 -12.09 -3.89
CA ARG A 475 26.30 -12.25 -5.05
C ARG A 475 26.82 -13.38 -5.89
N ASN A 476 25.94 -14.28 -6.24
CA ASN A 476 26.24 -15.41 -7.11
C ASN A 476 25.17 -15.52 -8.17
N GLN A 477 25.56 -15.58 -9.43
CA GLN A 477 24.66 -15.73 -10.57
C GLN A 477 25.22 -16.80 -11.51
N HIS A 478 24.41 -17.82 -11.73
CA HIS A 478 24.64 -18.85 -12.72
C HIS A 478 23.55 -18.75 -13.78
N TYR A 479 23.92 -18.34 -14.98
CA TYR A 479 23.04 -18.32 -16.12
C TYR A 479 23.46 -19.39 -17.12
N ALA A 480 22.54 -20.30 -17.44
CA ALA A 480 22.73 -21.36 -18.40
C ALA A 480 21.71 -21.23 -19.53
N GLN A 481 22.19 -21.17 -20.77
CA GLN A 481 21.36 -21.21 -21.96
C GLN A 481 21.54 -22.58 -22.64
N HIS A 482 20.42 -23.14 -23.07
CA HIS A 482 20.36 -24.38 -23.82
C HIS A 482 19.66 -24.15 -25.15
N ARG A 483 20.30 -24.59 -26.23
CA ARG A 483 19.80 -24.52 -27.60
C ARG A 483 19.18 -25.86 -27.95
N LEU A 484 17.87 -25.97 -27.74
CA LEU A 484 17.14 -27.22 -27.92
C LEU A 484 17.08 -27.67 -29.36
N GLU A 485 17.23 -26.76 -30.33
CA GLU A 485 17.30 -27.06 -31.75
C GLU A 485 18.51 -27.91 -32.16
N ARG A 486 19.48 -28.12 -31.23
CA ARG A 486 20.61 -29.04 -31.46
C ARG A 486 20.25 -30.50 -31.20
N LEU A 487 19.13 -30.76 -30.51
CA LEU A 487 18.67 -32.14 -30.29
C LEU A 487 17.99 -32.69 -31.54
N ALA A 488 18.19 -33.98 -31.76
CA ALA A 488 17.51 -34.69 -32.86
C ALA A 488 15.97 -34.60 -32.64
N GLY A 489 15.24 -34.21 -33.66
CA GLY A 489 13.80 -34.01 -33.58
C GLY A 489 13.33 -32.69 -32.99
N TRP A 490 14.24 -31.77 -32.58
CA TRP A 490 13.93 -30.44 -32.03
C TRP A 490 14.37 -29.29 -32.92
N GLY A 491 14.89 -29.57 -34.09
CA GLY A 491 15.26 -28.56 -35.08
C GLY A 491 14.07 -28.07 -35.92
N ALA A 492 14.37 -27.20 -36.88
CA ALA A 492 13.37 -26.67 -37.81
C ALA A 492 12.64 -27.79 -38.55
N GLY A 493 11.33 -27.66 -38.74
CA GLY A 493 10.49 -28.66 -39.38
C GLY A 493 9.90 -29.72 -38.43
N ASN A 494 10.35 -29.79 -37.19
CA ASN A 494 9.77 -30.64 -36.16
C ASN A 494 8.86 -29.82 -35.24
N GLU A 495 7.56 -30.05 -35.30
CA GLU A 495 6.58 -29.34 -34.47
C GLU A 495 6.41 -30.10 -33.16
N HIS A 496 6.70 -29.43 -32.05
CA HIS A 496 6.44 -29.94 -30.72
C HIS A 496 5.27 -29.23 -30.08
N PRO A 497 4.48 -29.93 -29.26
CA PRO A 497 3.44 -29.27 -28.43
C PRO A 497 4.08 -28.19 -27.57
N LEU A 498 3.35 -27.11 -27.38
CA LEU A 498 3.76 -25.93 -26.62
C LEU A 498 4.34 -26.28 -25.25
N GLY A 499 5.57 -25.81 -25.01
CA GLY A 499 6.23 -25.94 -23.72
C GLY A 499 6.64 -27.37 -23.36
N MET A 500 6.64 -28.29 -24.30
CA MET A 500 7.33 -29.57 -24.13
C MET A 500 8.83 -29.34 -24.10
N LEU A 501 9.47 -29.86 -23.05
CA LEU A 501 10.92 -29.90 -22.89
C LEU A 501 11.36 -31.36 -22.95
N PRO A 502 12.58 -31.64 -23.41
CA PRO A 502 13.18 -32.95 -23.27
C PRO A 502 13.12 -33.37 -21.78
N SER A 503 12.77 -34.64 -21.53
CA SER A 503 12.58 -35.16 -20.17
C SER A 503 13.89 -35.31 -19.39
N GLU A 504 15.00 -35.43 -20.07
CA GLU A 504 16.29 -35.74 -19.52
C GLU A 504 17.14 -34.49 -19.24
N ALA A 505 17.31 -34.14 -17.95
CA ALA A 505 18.10 -32.98 -17.55
C ALA A 505 19.58 -33.05 -17.96
N GLU A 506 20.14 -34.26 -18.15
CA GLU A 506 21.52 -34.46 -18.62
C GLU A 506 21.69 -34.19 -20.11
N TRP A 507 20.69 -34.49 -20.89
CA TRP A 507 20.65 -34.11 -22.29
C TRP A 507 20.79 -32.60 -22.49
N LEU A 508 20.05 -31.87 -21.69
CA LEU A 508 20.11 -30.42 -21.69
C LEU A 508 21.51 -29.91 -21.36
N LYS A 509 22.26 -30.59 -20.51
CA LYS A 509 23.60 -30.16 -20.11
C LYS A 509 24.65 -30.40 -21.19
N ASN A 510 24.65 -31.57 -21.78
CA ASN A 510 25.79 -32.02 -22.62
C ASN A 510 25.64 -31.62 -24.08
N GLU A 511 24.47 -31.80 -24.69
CA GLU A 511 24.29 -31.58 -26.13
C GLU A 511 23.82 -30.17 -26.47
N THR A 512 22.96 -29.60 -25.66
CA THR A 512 22.32 -28.33 -25.92
C THR A 512 23.01 -27.13 -25.29
N TYR A 513 23.86 -27.37 -24.28
CA TYR A 513 24.49 -26.28 -23.52
C TYR A 513 25.25 -25.30 -24.43
N ASP A 514 24.85 -24.02 -24.33
CA ASP A 514 25.49 -22.93 -25.07
C ASP A 514 26.54 -22.25 -24.19
N GLN A 515 27.78 -22.70 -24.32
CA GLN A 515 28.91 -22.15 -23.56
C GLN A 515 29.15 -20.67 -23.81
N VAL A 516 28.86 -20.19 -25.04
CA VAL A 516 29.09 -18.79 -25.40
C VAL A 516 28.14 -17.84 -24.68
N ASN A 517 26.90 -18.27 -24.50
CA ASN A 517 25.84 -17.45 -23.87
C ASN A 517 25.57 -17.80 -22.41
N SER A 518 26.30 -18.80 -21.85
CA SER A 518 26.21 -19.15 -20.45
C SER A 518 27.35 -18.53 -19.66
N TYR A 519 27.07 -18.15 -18.40
CA TYR A 519 28.08 -17.53 -17.55
C TYR A 519 27.85 -17.81 -16.06
N ILE A 520 28.94 -17.70 -15.30
CA ILE A 520 28.95 -17.71 -13.85
C ILE A 520 29.61 -16.40 -13.38
N THR A 521 28.97 -15.71 -12.46
CA THR A 521 29.54 -14.51 -11.84
C THR A 521 29.38 -14.60 -10.33
N GLU A 522 30.49 -14.45 -9.61
CA GLU A 522 30.49 -14.27 -8.17
C GLU A 522 31.15 -12.94 -7.82
N LEU A 523 30.52 -12.20 -6.92
CA LEU A 523 31.00 -10.92 -6.44
C LEU A 523 30.90 -10.88 -4.91
N LYS A 524 32.03 -10.63 -4.24
CA LYS A 524 32.15 -10.60 -2.79
C LYS A 524 32.84 -9.31 -2.32
N PRO A 525 32.15 -8.15 -2.37
CA PRO A 525 32.68 -6.92 -1.79
C PRO A 525 32.56 -6.95 -0.26
N ILE A 526 33.60 -6.42 0.40
CA ILE A 526 33.67 -6.17 1.83
C ILE A 526 34.18 -4.75 2.01
N ASP A 527 33.36 -3.88 2.56
CA ASP A 527 33.67 -2.48 2.85
C ASP A 527 33.70 -2.30 4.38
N GLN A 528 34.83 -1.83 4.90
CA GLN A 528 35.00 -1.54 6.32
C GLN A 528 35.34 -0.04 6.46
N THR A 529 34.72 0.62 7.43
CA THR A 529 35.00 2.02 7.73
C THR A 529 35.16 2.16 9.24
N ALA A 530 36.34 2.60 9.65
CA ALA A 530 36.59 3.07 11.01
C ALA A 530 36.59 4.61 10.97
N GLN A 531 35.74 5.23 11.76
CA GLN A 531 35.56 6.70 11.72
C GLN A 531 35.61 7.30 13.10
N LEU A 532 36.29 8.43 13.20
CA LEU A 532 36.21 9.36 14.34
C LEU A 532 35.45 10.60 13.91
N ARG A 533 34.33 10.90 14.58
CA ARG A 533 33.58 12.14 14.35
C ARG A 533 33.62 13.01 15.60
N LEU A 534 33.97 14.27 15.40
CA LEU A 534 33.85 15.34 16.39
C LEU A 534 32.66 16.20 15.97
N ALA A 535 31.66 16.37 16.84
CA ALA A 535 30.48 17.17 16.56
C ALA A 535 30.29 18.20 17.67
N TYR A 536 30.19 19.47 17.28
CA TYR A 536 29.94 20.60 18.18
C TYR A 536 28.62 21.26 17.78
N GLU A 537 27.70 21.34 18.73
CA GLU A 537 26.42 22.02 18.55
C GLU A 537 26.21 23.02 19.67
N LYS A 538 25.94 24.29 19.33
CA LYS A 538 25.64 25.34 20.29
C LYS A 538 24.48 26.19 19.82
N ALA A 539 23.48 26.36 20.68
CA ALA A 539 22.41 27.34 20.49
C ALA A 539 22.78 28.62 21.26
N ASP A 540 22.54 29.79 20.67
CA ASP A 540 22.64 31.07 21.36
C ASP A 540 21.32 31.46 22.06
N SER A 541 21.33 32.58 22.79
CA SER A 541 20.14 33.09 23.51
C SER A 541 18.95 33.42 22.60
N ASN A 542 19.18 33.59 21.30
CA ASN A 542 18.16 33.83 20.27
C ASN A 542 17.75 32.54 19.55
N ASN A 543 18.12 31.38 20.08
CA ASN A 543 17.89 30.06 19.52
C ASN A 543 18.53 29.83 18.14
N ASN A 544 19.46 30.68 17.70
CA ASN A 544 20.29 30.39 16.53
C ASN A 544 21.27 29.26 16.85
N ARG A 545 21.42 28.32 15.91
CA ARG A 545 22.23 27.12 16.14
C ARG A 545 23.48 27.11 15.27
N TRP A 546 24.61 26.82 15.88
CA TRP A 546 25.86 26.48 15.21
C TRP A 546 26.04 24.97 15.24
N ASN A 547 26.32 24.37 14.08
CA ASN A 547 26.70 22.98 13.96
C ASN A 547 28.04 22.89 13.25
N LEU A 548 29.06 22.36 13.94
CA LEU A 548 30.36 22.08 13.38
C LEU A 548 30.63 20.60 13.50
N SER A 549 31.09 19.94 12.44
CA SER A 549 31.49 18.54 12.55
C SER A 549 32.72 18.23 11.69
N LEU A 550 33.66 17.52 12.27
CA LEU A 550 34.81 16.96 11.61
C LEU A 550 34.68 15.44 11.65
N SER A 551 34.71 14.80 10.50
CA SER A 551 34.66 13.34 10.36
C SER A 551 35.91 12.84 9.65
N ILE A 552 36.57 11.86 10.22
CA ILE A 552 37.80 11.26 9.70
C ILE A 552 37.55 9.77 9.51
N PRO A 553 36.98 9.33 8.37
CA PRO A 553 36.79 7.92 8.04
C PRO A 553 38.07 7.35 7.42
N LEU A 554 38.42 6.13 7.85
CA LEU A 554 39.38 5.25 7.20
C LEU A 554 38.59 4.12 6.55
N ASN A 555 38.62 4.07 5.22
CA ASN A 555 37.87 3.09 4.41
C ASN A 555 38.82 2.01 3.90
N ILE A 556 38.44 0.76 4.10
CA ILE A 556 39.13 -0.42 3.59
C ILE A 556 38.12 -1.16 2.72
N LYS A 557 38.34 -1.19 1.42
CA LYS A 557 37.46 -1.87 0.46
C LYS A 557 38.18 -3.05 -0.15
N THR A 558 37.57 -4.22 -0.02
CA THR A 558 38.06 -5.46 -0.64
C THR A 558 36.96 -5.98 -1.56
N GLN A 559 37.28 -6.20 -2.82
CA GLN A 559 36.36 -6.74 -3.80
C GLN A 559 36.97 -7.97 -4.46
N ARG A 560 36.31 -9.11 -4.29
CA ARG A 560 36.67 -10.36 -5.00
C ARG A 560 35.64 -10.60 -6.08
N VAL A 561 36.11 -10.74 -7.33
CA VAL A 561 35.29 -10.98 -8.51
C VAL A 561 35.74 -12.30 -9.14
N TYR A 562 34.82 -13.19 -9.37
CA TYR A 562 34.96 -14.36 -10.23
C TYR A 562 33.98 -14.23 -11.39
N HIS A 563 34.47 -14.35 -12.62
CA HIS A 563 33.62 -14.37 -13.81
C HIS A 563 34.14 -15.42 -14.78
N LYS A 564 33.24 -16.33 -15.16
CA LYS A 564 33.53 -17.39 -16.14
C LYS A 564 32.49 -17.36 -17.26
N ARG A 565 32.96 -17.24 -18.47
CA ARG A 565 32.13 -17.31 -19.69
C ARG A 565 32.97 -17.86 -20.83
N HIS A 566 32.56 -19.00 -21.41
CA HIS A 566 33.24 -19.68 -22.50
C HIS A 566 34.74 -19.89 -22.17
N THR A 567 35.65 -19.30 -22.96
CA THR A 567 37.12 -19.35 -22.76
C THR A 567 37.64 -18.32 -21.75
N TYR A 568 36.81 -17.38 -21.36
CA TYR A 568 37.20 -16.34 -20.41
C TYR A 568 36.96 -16.82 -18.98
N ASP A 569 38.03 -16.89 -18.21
CA ASP A 569 38.00 -17.25 -16.78
C ASP A 569 38.85 -16.23 -16.00
N ALA A 570 38.20 -15.42 -15.19
CA ALA A 570 38.83 -14.31 -14.49
C ALA A 570 38.60 -14.36 -12.99
N HIS A 571 39.69 -14.35 -12.25
CA HIS A 571 39.72 -14.14 -10.81
C HIS A 571 40.42 -12.83 -10.52
N ARG A 572 39.75 -11.89 -9.87
CA ARG A 572 40.34 -10.60 -9.52
C ARG A 572 40.04 -10.26 -8.07
N THR A 573 41.06 -9.84 -7.34
CA THR A 573 40.93 -9.27 -5.99
C THR A 573 41.45 -7.83 -6.05
N ILE A 574 40.66 -6.89 -5.57
CA ILE A 574 41.01 -5.46 -5.52
C ILE A 574 40.94 -5.04 -4.05
N HIS A 575 42.01 -4.43 -3.56
CA HIS A 575 42.09 -3.82 -2.25
C HIS A 575 42.33 -2.32 -2.37
N ASN A 576 41.49 -1.52 -1.76
CA ASN A 576 41.64 -0.08 -1.70
C ASN A 576 41.59 0.37 -0.24
N VAL A 577 42.56 1.21 0.17
CA VAL A 577 42.57 1.84 1.46
C VAL A 577 42.64 3.36 1.25
N TYR A 578 41.70 4.11 1.80
CA TYR A 578 41.66 5.54 1.62
C TYR A 578 40.94 6.23 2.78
N ALA A 579 41.28 7.48 3.02
CA ALA A 579 40.59 8.36 3.97
C ALA A 579 39.87 9.48 3.22
N THR A 580 38.70 9.87 3.71
CA THR A 580 37.90 10.97 3.15
C THR A 580 37.48 11.93 4.26
N PRO A 581 38.43 12.65 4.90
CA PRO A 581 38.09 13.63 5.92
C PRO A 581 37.09 14.66 5.41
N THR A 582 36.04 14.91 6.20
CA THR A 582 35.04 15.92 5.88
C THR A 582 34.85 16.87 7.06
N PHE A 583 34.79 18.15 6.74
CA PHE A 583 34.45 19.19 7.68
C PHE A 583 33.16 19.87 7.23
N ASN A 584 32.17 19.92 8.12
CA ASN A 584 30.93 20.62 7.90
C ASN A 584 30.74 21.71 8.91
N ALA A 585 30.37 22.90 8.47
CA ALA A 585 29.99 24.02 9.30
C ALA A 585 28.65 24.57 8.83
N SER A 586 27.70 24.71 9.73
CA SER A 586 26.41 25.34 9.41
C SER A 586 25.94 26.25 10.54
N ARG A 587 25.21 27.28 10.17
CA ARG A 587 24.53 28.18 11.09
C ARG A 587 23.10 28.36 10.64
N ARG A 588 22.16 28.17 11.56
CA ARG A 588 20.72 28.39 11.34
C ARG A 588 20.23 29.52 12.22
N TRP A 589 19.51 30.47 11.62
CA TRP A 589 18.88 31.61 12.30
C TRP A 589 17.38 31.32 12.50
N ASP A 590 16.93 31.25 13.74
CA ASP A 590 15.58 30.87 14.08
C ASP A 590 14.52 31.87 13.57
N LYS A 591 14.72 33.16 13.79
CA LYS A 591 13.77 34.22 13.39
C LYS A 591 13.62 34.43 11.89
N SER A 592 14.62 34.13 11.08
CA SER A 592 14.61 34.35 9.64
C SER A 592 14.42 33.07 8.82
N GLN A 593 14.46 31.92 9.47
CA GLN A 593 14.53 30.57 8.85
C GLN A 593 15.66 30.43 7.81
N LYS A 594 16.67 31.32 7.88
CA LYS A 594 17.83 31.26 7.00
C LYS A 594 18.83 30.27 7.54
N GLU A 595 19.43 29.53 6.63
CA GLU A 595 20.48 28.58 6.92
C GLU A 595 21.68 28.86 6.01
N TRP A 596 22.88 28.82 6.57
CA TRP A 596 24.14 28.84 5.85
C TRP A 596 24.89 27.57 6.21
N GLY A 597 25.51 26.94 5.22
CA GLY A 597 26.35 25.77 5.45
C GLY A 597 27.45 25.66 4.39
N THR A 598 28.56 25.07 4.78
CA THR A 598 29.62 24.67 3.86
C THR A 598 30.13 23.29 4.22
N THR A 599 30.57 22.55 3.21
CA THR A 599 31.18 21.23 3.35
C THR A 599 32.52 21.25 2.62
N VAL A 600 33.57 20.87 3.32
CA VAL A 600 34.90 20.68 2.75
C VAL A 600 35.22 19.20 2.82
N ILE A 601 35.58 18.60 1.67
CA ILE A 601 35.97 17.20 1.55
C ILE A 601 37.41 17.14 1.09
N ALA A 602 38.26 16.43 1.83
CA ALA A 602 39.63 16.13 1.45
C ALA A 602 39.75 14.63 1.10
N TRP A 603 40.55 14.31 0.08
CA TRP A 603 40.77 12.93 -0.35
C TRP A 603 42.23 12.57 -0.09
N ALA A 604 42.45 11.44 0.55
CA ALA A 604 43.76 10.84 0.72
C ALA A 604 43.69 9.37 0.29
N PHE A 605 44.40 9.01 -0.77
CA PHE A 605 44.52 7.65 -1.26
C PHE A 605 45.81 7.00 -0.80
N ALA A 606 45.75 5.78 -0.32
CA ALA A 606 46.90 4.91 -0.28
C ALA A 606 47.00 4.16 -1.63
N PRO A 607 48.19 3.86 -2.13
CA PRO A 607 48.32 3.07 -3.36
C PRO A 607 47.65 1.71 -3.17
N PRO A 608 47.04 1.13 -4.23
CA PRO A 608 46.43 -0.17 -4.13
C PRO A 608 47.47 -1.20 -3.72
N ILE A 609 47.15 -1.99 -2.70
CA ILE A 609 47.96 -3.14 -2.30
C ILE A 609 47.65 -4.23 -3.32
N SER A 610 48.60 -4.55 -4.17
CA SER A 610 48.53 -5.59 -5.22
C SER A 610 48.42 -6.99 -4.62
#